data_577283b5e9731a4e20b76b6239b7c719
#
_entry.id   577283b5e9731a4e20b76b6239b7c719
#
_cell.length_a   1.000
_cell.length_b   1.000
_cell.length_c   1.000
_cell.angle_alpha   90.00
_cell.angle_beta   90.00
_cell.angle_gamma   90.00
#
_symmetry.space_group_name_H-M   'P 1'
#
loop_
_entity.id
_entity.type
_entity.pdbx_description
1 polymer ?
#
loop_
_entity_poly.entity_id
_entity_poly.type
_entity_poly.pdbx_seq_one_letter_code
_entity_poly.pdbx_strand_id
1 'polypeptide(L)'
;MVGDSLTVGTEAFGSFTKRLSALGTWTNVVIDAKVGRKASLGASVIEKGLTASTTALVVALGTNDMISKPETWYPRWVIDTVMQKTRGIPVLWVNLEFSQTGRSDWRARGVRFNKELRSAKLRYPNLAIADWNTAFTPVSKSRFIEDGVHLSVSGYKTRSNFLVPAISSFGTMIVNASSTTTTSAPTTTTSTTTSSSSTTTTIG
;
A
#
# COMPACT_ATOMS: atom_id res chain seq x y z
N MET A 1 8.82 -3.55 2.72
CA MET A 1 7.50 -3.98 3.22
C MET A 1 7.52 -4.03 4.73
N VAL A 2 6.45 -3.55 5.39
CA VAL A 2 6.27 -3.67 6.84
C VAL A 2 5.03 -4.52 7.13
N GLY A 3 5.17 -5.56 7.95
CA GLY A 3 4.11 -6.53 8.19
C GLY A 3 4.10 -7.16 9.58
N ASP A 4 3.09 -7.99 9.80
CA ASP A 4 2.86 -8.79 11.00
C ASP A 4 3.17 -10.28 10.79
N SER A 5 2.60 -11.17 11.63
CA SER A 5 2.79 -12.63 11.55
C SER A 5 2.37 -13.23 10.21
N LEU A 6 1.38 -12.65 9.53
CA LEU A 6 0.97 -13.13 8.22
C LEU A 6 2.06 -12.90 7.16
N THR A 7 2.84 -11.83 7.30
CA THR A 7 4.00 -11.58 6.44
C THR A 7 5.16 -12.49 6.78
N VAL A 8 5.42 -12.75 8.09
CA VAL A 8 6.41 -13.75 8.54
C VAL A 8 6.11 -15.11 7.92
N GLY A 9 4.86 -15.59 8.00
CA GLY A 9 4.47 -16.87 7.42
C GLY A 9 4.53 -16.88 5.88
N THR A 10 4.21 -15.75 5.22
CA THR A 10 4.32 -15.63 3.76
C THR A 10 5.78 -15.77 3.31
N GLU A 11 6.71 -15.17 4.04
CA GLU A 11 8.15 -15.34 3.77
C GLU A 11 8.59 -16.79 4.00
N ALA A 12 8.26 -17.37 5.16
CA ALA A 12 8.69 -18.70 5.56
C ALA A 12 8.20 -19.82 4.61
N PHE A 13 6.95 -19.74 4.18
CA PHE A 13 6.31 -20.81 3.39
C PHE A 13 6.10 -20.48 1.91
N GLY A 14 6.20 -19.21 1.54
CA GLY A 14 5.94 -18.73 0.17
C GLY A 14 7.18 -18.30 -0.60
N SER A 15 8.39 -18.35 -0.01
CA SER A 15 9.64 -17.85 -0.61
C SER A 15 9.49 -16.42 -1.19
N PHE A 16 8.83 -15.57 -0.40
CA PHE A 16 8.24 -14.33 -0.91
C PHE A 16 9.30 -13.33 -1.40
N THR A 17 10.33 -13.04 -0.60
CA THR A 17 11.43 -12.13 -0.99
C THR A 17 12.13 -12.63 -2.25
N LYS A 18 12.48 -13.92 -2.30
CA LYS A 18 13.14 -14.54 -3.47
C LYS A 18 12.31 -14.36 -4.74
N ARG A 19 11.00 -14.56 -4.66
CA ARG A 19 10.09 -14.43 -5.80
C ARG A 19 9.92 -12.99 -6.25
N LEU A 20 9.82 -12.02 -5.34
CA LEU A 20 9.76 -10.60 -5.66
C LEU A 20 11.04 -10.13 -6.35
N SER A 21 12.19 -10.50 -5.82
CA SER A 21 13.49 -10.13 -6.38
C SER A 21 13.70 -10.74 -7.79
N ALA A 22 13.20 -11.96 -8.01
CA ALA A 22 13.31 -12.62 -9.31
C ALA A 22 12.54 -11.93 -10.44
N LEU A 23 11.54 -11.09 -10.14
CA LEU A 23 10.79 -10.35 -11.15
C LEU A 23 11.53 -9.14 -11.72
N GLY A 24 12.61 -8.68 -11.07
CA GLY A 24 13.40 -7.53 -11.52
C GLY A 24 12.67 -6.17 -11.46
N THR A 25 11.42 -6.13 -11.00
CA THR A 25 10.65 -4.87 -10.87
C THR A 25 11.24 -3.96 -9.79
N TRP A 26 11.86 -4.53 -8.77
CA TRP A 26 12.42 -3.83 -7.62
C TRP A 26 13.92 -4.10 -7.51
N THR A 27 14.72 -3.05 -7.41
CA THR A 27 16.18 -3.16 -7.27
C THR A 27 16.59 -3.63 -5.87
N ASN A 28 15.80 -3.30 -4.86
CA ASN A 28 16.01 -3.73 -3.48
C ASN A 28 14.68 -4.00 -2.80
N VAL A 29 14.55 -5.15 -2.16
CA VAL A 29 13.36 -5.58 -1.42
C VAL A 29 13.73 -5.80 0.03
N VAL A 30 13.23 -4.94 0.91
CA VAL A 30 13.41 -5.06 2.36
C VAL A 30 12.07 -5.44 2.99
N ILE A 31 12.05 -6.54 3.76
CA ILE A 31 10.87 -7.00 4.50
C ILE A 31 11.16 -6.94 6.01
N ASP A 32 10.44 -6.07 6.70
CA ASP A 32 10.43 -6.00 8.15
C ASP A 32 9.08 -6.51 8.68
N ALA A 33 9.05 -7.75 9.14
CA ALA A 33 7.87 -8.41 9.64
C ALA A 33 8.09 -8.96 11.05
N LYS A 34 7.08 -8.83 11.92
CA LYS A 34 7.15 -9.30 13.31
C LYS A 34 5.81 -9.85 13.77
N VAL A 35 5.84 -11.03 14.40
CA VAL A 35 4.65 -11.64 15.01
C VAL A 35 4.02 -10.68 16.02
N GLY A 36 2.69 -10.56 15.98
CA GLY A 36 1.91 -9.73 16.90
C GLY A 36 2.04 -8.21 16.67
N ARG A 37 2.70 -7.76 15.59
CA ARG A 37 2.90 -6.34 15.33
C ARG A 37 1.58 -5.60 15.13
N LYS A 38 1.31 -4.62 15.98
CA LYS A 38 0.24 -3.64 15.81
C LYS A 38 0.69 -2.47 14.92
N ALA A 39 -0.27 -1.77 14.38
CA ALA A 39 -0.04 -0.65 13.46
C ALA A 39 0.82 0.47 14.06
N SER A 40 0.64 0.78 15.36
CA SER A 40 1.46 1.80 16.04
C SER A 40 2.96 1.47 16.05
N LEU A 41 3.30 0.20 16.32
CA LEU A 41 4.69 -0.27 16.23
C LEU A 41 5.19 -0.30 14.78
N GLY A 42 4.32 -0.69 13.85
CA GLY A 42 4.62 -0.65 12.42
C GLY A 42 4.87 0.76 11.91
N ALA A 43 4.10 1.75 12.36
CA ALA A 43 4.28 3.15 12.04
C ALA A 43 5.66 3.67 12.50
N SER A 44 6.10 3.28 13.70
CA SER A 44 7.44 3.63 14.20
C SER A 44 8.56 2.98 13.38
N VAL A 45 8.36 1.74 12.92
CA VAL A 45 9.31 1.06 12.01
C VAL A 45 9.38 1.77 10.66
N ILE A 46 8.24 2.16 10.09
CA ILE A 46 8.17 2.91 8.84
C ILE A 46 8.92 4.24 8.98
N GLU A 47 8.62 5.01 10.02
CA GLU A 47 9.24 6.32 10.26
C GLU A 47 10.77 6.27 10.31
N LYS A 48 11.31 5.23 10.96
CA LYS A 48 12.76 5.01 11.12
C LYS A 48 13.41 4.38 9.89
N GLY A 49 12.67 3.54 9.16
CA GLY A 49 13.21 2.74 8.06
C GLY A 49 13.15 3.42 6.69
N LEU A 50 12.37 4.51 6.53
CA LEU A 50 12.30 5.24 5.28
C LEU A 50 13.58 6.06 5.05
N THR A 51 14.22 5.80 3.92
CA THR A 51 15.40 6.55 3.44
C THR A 51 15.07 7.34 2.18
N ALA A 52 15.99 8.19 1.73
CA ALA A 52 15.83 8.93 0.48
C ALA A 52 15.73 8.02 -0.76
N SER A 53 16.25 6.80 -0.67
CA SER A 53 16.16 5.79 -1.75
C SER A 53 14.89 4.93 -1.69
N THR A 54 14.02 5.12 -0.69
CA THR A 54 12.77 4.36 -0.60
C THR A 54 11.76 4.92 -1.60
N THR A 55 11.44 4.16 -2.62
CA THR A 55 10.51 4.58 -3.70
C THR A 55 9.07 4.15 -3.49
N ALA A 56 8.83 3.14 -2.67
CA ALA A 56 7.50 2.62 -2.37
C ALA A 56 7.47 1.85 -1.04
N LEU A 57 6.29 1.76 -0.46
CA LEU A 57 6.04 1.01 0.77
C LEU A 57 4.88 0.02 0.57
N VAL A 58 5.07 -1.22 1.01
CA VAL A 58 3.98 -2.18 1.18
C VAL A 58 3.67 -2.31 2.67
N VAL A 59 2.40 -2.12 3.04
CA VAL A 59 1.90 -2.25 4.41
C VAL A 59 0.99 -3.46 4.52
N ALA A 60 1.28 -4.37 5.45
CA ALA A 60 0.44 -5.52 5.78
C ALA A 60 0.23 -5.57 7.30
N LEU A 61 -0.54 -4.61 7.78
CA LEU A 61 -0.84 -4.38 9.20
C LEU A 61 -2.33 -4.14 9.41
N GLY A 62 -2.79 -4.30 10.64
CA GLY A 62 -4.17 -4.10 11.06
C GLY A 62 -4.82 -5.35 11.64
N THR A 63 -4.33 -6.56 11.33
CA THR A 63 -4.88 -7.81 11.85
C THR A 63 -4.88 -7.82 13.38
N ASN A 64 -3.72 -7.59 14.00
CA ASN A 64 -3.59 -7.58 15.47
C ASN A 64 -4.35 -6.43 16.13
N ASP A 65 -4.55 -5.35 15.40
CA ASP A 65 -5.35 -4.20 15.84
C ASP A 65 -6.83 -4.59 15.92
N MET A 66 -7.36 -5.19 14.84
CA MET A 66 -8.76 -5.61 14.78
C MET A 66 -9.09 -6.76 15.73
N ILE A 67 -8.14 -7.62 16.06
CA ILE A 67 -8.28 -8.64 17.11
C ILE A 67 -8.41 -7.97 18.48
N SER A 68 -7.63 -6.93 18.75
CA SER A 68 -7.47 -6.34 20.08
C SER A 68 -8.54 -5.32 20.45
N LYS A 69 -9.10 -4.59 19.47
CA LYS A 69 -9.92 -3.38 19.70
C LYS A 69 -11.25 -3.43 18.92
N PRO A 70 -12.39 -3.36 19.63
CA PRO A 70 -13.72 -3.41 19.02
C PRO A 70 -14.23 -2.04 18.54
N GLU A 71 -13.64 -0.95 18.96
CA GLU A 71 -14.15 0.41 18.78
C GLU A 71 -14.30 0.76 17.29
N THR A 72 -15.39 1.43 16.94
CA THR A 72 -15.75 1.73 15.54
C THR A 72 -14.83 2.75 14.88
N TRP A 73 -14.25 3.65 15.68
CA TRP A 73 -13.29 4.68 15.22
C TRP A 73 -11.88 4.13 14.99
N TYR A 74 -11.56 2.98 15.58
CA TYR A 74 -10.20 2.47 15.65
C TYR A 74 -9.59 2.08 14.29
N PRO A 75 -10.34 1.51 13.31
CA PRO A 75 -9.81 1.29 11.95
C PRO A 75 -9.24 2.55 11.30
N ARG A 76 -9.95 3.68 11.42
CA ARG A 76 -9.49 4.97 10.89
C ARG A 76 -8.20 5.41 11.57
N TRP A 77 -8.16 5.35 12.88
CA TRP A 77 -6.97 5.71 13.66
C TRP A 77 -5.75 4.86 13.25
N VAL A 78 -5.92 3.55 13.05
CA VAL A 78 -4.87 2.63 12.60
C VAL A 78 -4.31 3.07 11.25
N ILE A 79 -5.19 3.34 10.29
CA ILE A 79 -4.80 3.73 8.95
C ILE A 79 -4.10 5.09 8.96
N ASP A 80 -4.70 6.08 9.62
CA ASP A 80 -4.15 7.44 9.68
C ASP A 80 -2.80 7.47 10.41
N THR A 81 -2.64 6.68 11.50
CA THR A 81 -1.37 6.55 12.24
C THR A 81 -0.23 6.05 11.33
N VAL A 82 -0.50 5.08 10.47
CA VAL A 82 0.52 4.55 9.55
C VAL A 82 0.76 5.51 8.39
N MET A 83 -0.30 6.01 7.75
CA MET A 83 -0.18 6.85 6.57
C MET A 83 0.55 8.18 6.86
N GLN A 84 0.40 8.76 8.04
CA GLN A 84 1.14 9.95 8.47
C GLN A 84 2.67 9.74 8.51
N LYS A 85 3.13 8.50 8.63
CA LYS A 85 4.57 8.15 8.69
C LYS A 85 5.18 7.84 7.32
N THR A 86 4.37 7.79 6.26
CA THR A 86 4.83 7.39 4.92
C THR A 86 5.53 8.50 4.13
N ARG A 87 5.54 9.74 4.63
CA ARG A 87 6.16 10.91 3.98
C ARG A 87 5.70 11.12 2.53
N GLY A 88 4.47 10.69 2.20
CA GLY A 88 3.88 10.86 0.87
C GLY A 88 4.37 9.87 -0.20
N ILE A 89 5.30 8.95 0.11
CA ILE A 89 5.69 7.93 -0.87
C ILE A 89 4.50 7.01 -1.21
N PRO A 90 4.48 6.41 -2.42
CA PRO A 90 3.46 5.45 -2.81
C PRO A 90 3.34 4.28 -1.83
N VAL A 91 2.11 3.97 -1.41
CA VAL A 91 1.80 2.90 -0.46
C VAL A 91 0.85 1.89 -1.10
N LEU A 92 1.20 0.61 -1.03
CA LEU A 92 0.28 -0.51 -1.29
C LEU A 92 -0.10 -1.15 0.05
N TRP A 93 -1.36 -1.04 0.46
CA TRP A 93 -1.84 -1.67 1.69
C TRP A 93 -2.58 -2.97 1.38
N VAL A 94 -2.14 -4.07 2.00
CA VAL A 94 -2.81 -5.37 1.91
C VAL A 94 -3.98 -5.38 2.88
N ASN A 95 -5.20 -5.47 2.38
CA ASN A 95 -6.38 -5.50 3.22
C ASN A 95 -6.52 -6.82 4.00
N LEU A 96 -7.45 -6.88 4.96
CA LEU A 96 -7.55 -7.95 5.93
C LEU A 96 -8.53 -9.03 5.50
N GLU A 97 -8.20 -10.29 5.81
CA GLU A 97 -9.12 -11.42 5.75
C GLU A 97 -9.02 -12.23 7.05
N PHE A 98 -10.17 -12.62 7.57
CA PHE A 98 -10.34 -13.53 8.70
C PHE A 98 -11.16 -14.75 8.26
N SER A 99 -10.92 -15.90 8.88
CA SER A 99 -11.64 -17.14 8.55
C SER A 99 -13.15 -16.96 8.63
N GLN A 100 -13.86 -17.51 7.64
CA GLN A 100 -15.33 -17.55 7.62
C GLN A 100 -15.92 -18.41 8.77
N THR A 101 -15.14 -19.37 9.24
CA THR A 101 -15.51 -20.26 10.36
C THR A 101 -14.89 -19.81 11.69
N GLY A 102 -14.08 -18.77 11.69
CA GLY A 102 -13.46 -18.20 12.88
C GLY A 102 -14.39 -17.26 13.64
N ARG A 103 -13.82 -16.46 14.53
CA ARG A 103 -14.56 -15.51 15.36
C ARG A 103 -15.29 -14.46 14.51
N SER A 104 -16.62 -14.45 14.61
CA SER A 104 -17.47 -13.55 13.83
C SER A 104 -17.22 -12.05 14.13
N ASP A 105 -16.86 -11.73 15.39
CA ASP A 105 -16.54 -10.37 15.81
C ASP A 105 -15.24 -9.85 15.15
N TRP A 106 -14.21 -10.68 15.02
CA TRP A 106 -12.97 -10.32 14.32
C TRP A 106 -13.22 -10.11 12.83
N ARG A 107 -14.01 -11.01 12.21
CA ARG A 107 -14.41 -10.86 10.81
C ARG A 107 -15.17 -9.56 10.56
N ALA A 108 -16.14 -9.25 11.42
CA ALA A 108 -16.90 -7.99 11.30
C ALA A 108 -15.99 -6.74 11.42
N ARG A 109 -14.98 -6.79 12.31
CA ARG A 109 -13.99 -5.72 12.44
C ARG A 109 -13.08 -5.64 11.22
N GLY A 110 -12.66 -6.77 10.64
CA GLY A 110 -11.90 -6.82 9.38
C GLY A 110 -12.67 -6.21 8.21
N VAL A 111 -13.96 -6.53 8.07
CA VAL A 111 -14.84 -5.92 7.07
C VAL A 111 -14.92 -4.39 7.26
N ARG A 112 -15.07 -3.93 8.49
CA ARG A 112 -15.07 -2.50 8.83
C ARG A 112 -13.74 -1.84 8.50
N PHE A 113 -12.63 -2.48 8.85
CA PHE A 113 -11.30 -2.00 8.49
C PHE A 113 -11.12 -1.85 6.98
N ASN A 114 -11.49 -2.87 6.22
CA ASN A 114 -11.38 -2.86 4.77
C ASN A 114 -12.27 -1.77 4.11
N LYS A 115 -13.46 -1.51 4.69
CA LYS A 115 -14.31 -0.38 4.27
C LYS A 115 -13.62 0.95 4.51
N GLU A 116 -13.06 1.16 5.71
CA GLU A 116 -12.35 2.38 6.05
C GLU A 116 -11.08 2.56 5.22
N LEU A 117 -10.35 1.48 4.93
CA LEU A 117 -9.17 1.51 4.07
C LEU A 117 -9.52 1.98 2.65
N ARG A 118 -10.65 1.53 2.08
CA ARG A 118 -11.15 2.05 0.79
C ARG A 118 -11.47 3.53 0.85
N SER A 119 -12.15 3.97 1.92
CA SER A 119 -12.48 5.39 2.12
C SER A 119 -11.24 6.25 2.33
N ALA A 120 -10.17 5.70 2.91
CA ALA A 120 -8.92 6.41 3.16
C ALA A 120 -8.21 6.86 1.87
N LYS A 121 -8.50 6.25 0.71
CA LYS A 121 -7.98 6.71 -0.60
C LYS A 121 -8.36 8.15 -0.92
N LEU A 122 -9.48 8.64 -0.40
CA LEU A 122 -9.89 10.04 -0.57
C LEU A 122 -9.01 11.01 0.24
N ARG A 123 -8.45 10.54 1.36
CA ARG A 123 -7.54 11.31 2.23
C ARG A 123 -6.08 11.18 1.84
N TYR A 124 -5.72 10.04 1.24
CA TYR A 124 -4.35 9.66 0.92
C TYR A 124 -4.26 9.25 -0.56
N PRO A 125 -4.02 10.21 -1.49
CA PRO A 125 -3.91 9.92 -2.92
C PRO A 125 -2.78 8.94 -3.28
N ASN A 126 -1.77 8.84 -2.40
CA ASN A 126 -0.65 7.91 -2.53
C ASN A 126 -0.97 6.47 -2.03
N LEU A 127 -2.23 6.19 -1.61
CA LEU A 127 -2.66 4.88 -1.10
C LEU A 127 -3.30 4.04 -2.21
N ALA A 128 -2.71 2.90 -2.51
CA ALA A 128 -3.29 1.81 -3.27
C ALA A 128 -3.63 0.62 -2.35
N ILE A 129 -4.53 -0.26 -2.78
CA ILE A 129 -4.97 -1.42 -2.00
C ILE A 129 -4.71 -2.70 -2.79
N ALA A 130 -4.00 -3.65 -2.19
CA ALA A 130 -3.97 -5.04 -2.62
C ALA A 130 -5.17 -5.76 -1.98
N ASP A 131 -6.19 -6.08 -2.78
CA ASP A 131 -7.46 -6.64 -2.29
C ASP A 131 -7.34 -8.15 -2.02
N TRP A 132 -6.55 -8.48 -1.01
CA TRP A 132 -6.36 -9.84 -0.52
C TRP A 132 -7.67 -10.48 -0.07
N ASN A 133 -8.54 -9.72 0.59
CA ASN A 133 -9.85 -10.20 1.04
C ASN A 133 -10.66 -10.79 -0.12
N THR A 134 -10.88 -10.05 -1.18
CA THR A 134 -11.63 -10.52 -2.35
C THR A 134 -10.95 -11.71 -3.04
N ALA A 135 -9.63 -11.67 -3.19
CA ALA A 135 -8.89 -12.72 -3.86
C ALA A 135 -8.86 -14.04 -3.07
N PHE A 136 -8.88 -13.95 -1.73
CA PHE A 136 -8.72 -15.12 -0.86
C PHE A 136 -10.02 -15.72 -0.35
N THR A 137 -11.09 -14.94 -0.20
CA THR A 137 -12.38 -15.39 0.34
C THR A 137 -12.89 -16.69 -0.32
N PRO A 138 -12.83 -16.88 -1.65
CA PRO A 138 -13.30 -18.11 -2.30
C PRO A 138 -12.58 -19.39 -1.85
N VAL A 139 -11.34 -19.28 -1.37
CA VAL A 139 -10.49 -20.42 -0.99
C VAL A 139 -10.15 -20.43 0.50
N SER A 140 -10.65 -19.45 1.27
CA SER A 140 -10.23 -19.20 2.65
C SER A 140 -10.54 -20.36 3.61
N LYS A 141 -11.69 -21.05 3.45
CA LYS A 141 -12.19 -22.06 4.38
C LYS A 141 -11.17 -23.16 4.69
N SER A 142 -10.40 -23.61 3.70
CA SER A 142 -9.39 -24.68 3.87
C SER A 142 -7.96 -24.15 4.05
N ARG A 143 -7.79 -22.84 4.08
CA ARG A 143 -6.46 -22.19 4.07
C ARG A 143 -6.08 -21.54 5.38
N PHE A 144 -7.03 -21.40 6.33
CA PHE A 144 -6.76 -20.98 7.69
C PHE A 144 -6.43 -22.19 8.59
N ILE A 145 -5.68 -21.95 9.67
CA ILE A 145 -5.61 -22.85 10.80
C ILE A 145 -6.74 -22.55 11.79
N GLU A 146 -6.85 -23.32 12.89
CA GLU A 146 -7.97 -23.26 13.84
C GLU A 146 -8.20 -21.88 14.48
N ASP A 147 -7.17 -21.07 14.63
CA ASP A 147 -7.30 -19.74 15.24
C ASP A 147 -8.08 -18.74 14.36
N GLY A 148 -8.33 -19.08 13.12
CA GLY A 148 -9.09 -18.26 12.17
C GLY A 148 -8.38 -16.97 11.71
N VAL A 149 -7.09 -16.83 12.00
CA VAL A 149 -6.23 -15.68 11.68
C VAL A 149 -5.04 -16.11 10.85
N HIS A 150 -4.27 -17.09 11.32
CA HIS A 150 -3.09 -17.56 10.63
C HIS A 150 -3.46 -18.58 9.55
N LEU A 151 -2.59 -18.63 8.54
CA LEU A 151 -2.83 -19.48 7.39
C LEU A 151 -2.12 -20.83 7.54
N SER A 152 -2.67 -21.86 6.92
CA SER A 152 -1.95 -23.10 6.68
C SER A 152 -0.76 -22.86 5.73
N VAL A 153 0.16 -23.82 5.62
CA VAL A 153 1.27 -23.73 4.66
C VAL A 153 0.77 -23.44 3.24
N SER A 154 -0.34 -24.11 2.84
CA SER A 154 -0.95 -23.86 1.52
C SER A 154 -1.59 -22.46 1.43
N GLY A 155 -2.14 -21.95 2.53
CA GLY A 155 -2.66 -20.58 2.61
C GLY A 155 -1.57 -19.52 2.45
N TYR A 156 -0.42 -19.69 3.09
CA TYR A 156 0.72 -18.80 2.94
C TYR A 156 1.30 -18.82 1.51
N LYS A 157 1.36 -19.99 0.87
CA LYS A 157 1.71 -20.11 -0.55
C LYS A 157 0.72 -19.36 -1.44
N THR A 158 -0.58 -19.50 -1.17
CA THR A 158 -1.63 -18.75 -1.88
C THR A 158 -1.46 -17.25 -1.69
N ARG A 159 -1.15 -16.80 -0.47
CA ARG A 159 -0.90 -15.38 -0.18
C ARG A 159 0.32 -14.86 -0.93
N SER A 160 1.40 -15.62 -0.97
CA SER A 160 2.59 -15.26 -1.78
C SER A 160 2.25 -15.20 -3.28
N ASN A 161 1.46 -16.15 -3.80
CA ASN A 161 1.02 -16.15 -5.21
C ASN A 161 0.19 -14.93 -5.57
N PHE A 162 -0.59 -14.39 -4.63
CA PHE A 162 -1.34 -13.16 -4.82
C PHE A 162 -0.46 -11.90 -4.71
N LEU A 163 0.36 -11.83 -3.66
CA LEU A 163 1.12 -10.60 -3.36
C LEU A 163 2.25 -10.33 -4.35
N VAL A 164 2.93 -11.36 -4.85
CA VAL A 164 4.06 -11.18 -5.77
C VAL A 164 3.64 -10.40 -7.03
N PRO A 165 2.63 -10.81 -7.81
CA PRO A 165 2.19 -10.03 -8.97
C PRO A 165 1.56 -8.69 -8.58
N ALA A 166 0.82 -8.60 -7.46
CA ALA A 166 0.21 -7.34 -7.02
C ALA A 166 1.26 -6.26 -6.72
N ILE A 167 2.35 -6.63 -6.05
CA ILE A 167 3.45 -5.71 -5.72
C ILE A 167 4.25 -5.35 -6.99
N SER A 168 4.45 -6.29 -7.90
CA SER A 168 5.09 -6.01 -9.19
C SER A 168 4.27 -5.02 -10.02
N SER A 169 2.96 -5.25 -10.16
CA SER A 169 2.05 -4.34 -10.86
C SER A 169 2.02 -2.94 -10.23
N PHE A 170 2.09 -2.87 -8.90
CA PHE A 170 2.19 -1.59 -8.19
C PHE A 170 3.47 -0.82 -8.55
N GLY A 171 4.61 -1.52 -8.67
CA GLY A 171 5.86 -0.91 -9.14
C GLY A 171 5.75 -0.36 -10.57
N THR A 172 5.16 -1.11 -11.48
CA THR A 172 4.91 -0.66 -12.85
C THR A 172 4.02 0.60 -12.90
N MET A 173 2.98 0.64 -12.06
CA MET A 173 2.11 1.84 -11.96
C MET A 173 2.88 3.08 -11.52
N ILE A 174 3.79 2.95 -10.55
CA ILE A 174 4.61 4.08 -10.06
C ILE A 174 5.50 4.61 -11.16
N VAL A 175 6.20 3.72 -11.90
CA VAL A 175 7.09 4.10 -13.00
C VAL A 175 6.30 4.84 -14.09
N ASN A 176 5.15 4.32 -14.51
CA ASN A 176 4.31 4.93 -15.54
C ASN A 176 3.80 6.31 -15.12
N ALA A 177 3.37 6.49 -13.86
CA ALA A 177 2.92 7.78 -13.34
C ALA A 177 4.05 8.82 -13.35
N SER A 178 5.28 8.42 -13.02
CA SER A 178 6.45 9.31 -13.05
C SER A 178 6.81 9.74 -14.46
N SER A 179 6.68 8.85 -15.45
CA SER A 179 6.98 9.13 -16.86
C SER A 179 5.99 10.12 -17.50
N THR A 180 4.70 10.06 -17.12
CA THR A 180 3.67 10.96 -17.65
C THR A 180 3.83 12.40 -17.15
N THR A 181 4.34 12.59 -15.95
CA THR A 181 4.55 13.93 -15.37
C THR A 181 5.69 14.69 -16.04
N THR A 182 6.66 13.99 -16.61
CA THR A 182 7.83 14.62 -17.28
C THR A 182 7.51 15.15 -18.68
N THR A 183 6.42 14.70 -19.31
CA THR A 183 6.04 15.08 -20.69
C THR A 183 5.18 16.35 -20.75
N SER A 184 4.74 16.92 -19.62
CA SER A 184 3.82 18.05 -19.53
C SER A 184 4.48 19.36 -19.12
N ALA A 185 5.75 19.63 -19.50
CA ALA A 185 6.32 20.98 -19.36
C ALA A 185 5.66 21.92 -20.39
N PRO A 186 5.04 23.05 -19.98
CA PRO A 186 4.45 23.97 -20.93
C PRO A 186 5.54 24.64 -21.77
N THR A 187 5.41 24.50 -23.08
CA THR A 187 6.19 25.31 -24.04
C THR A 187 5.77 26.76 -23.87
N THR A 188 6.59 27.57 -23.19
CA THR A 188 6.38 29.00 -23.09
C THR A 188 6.64 29.62 -24.48
N THR A 189 5.56 29.89 -25.22
CA THR A 189 5.64 30.66 -26.46
C THR A 189 5.84 32.12 -26.11
N THR A 190 7.07 32.61 -26.22
CA THR A 190 7.38 34.02 -26.06
C THR A 190 6.86 34.76 -27.30
N SER A 191 5.70 35.42 -27.18
CA SER A 191 5.18 36.32 -28.21
C SER A 191 5.96 37.66 -28.15
N THR A 192 6.86 37.86 -29.10
CA THR A 192 7.57 39.15 -29.29
C THR A 192 6.60 40.15 -29.93
N THR A 193 6.06 41.09 -29.16
CA THR A 193 5.26 42.20 -29.67
C THR A 193 6.18 43.26 -30.19
N THR A 194 6.26 43.42 -31.51
CA THR A 194 6.99 44.53 -32.18
C THR A 194 6.10 45.77 -32.12
N SER A 195 6.48 46.78 -31.31
CA SER A 195 5.82 48.08 -31.28
C SER A 195 6.32 48.94 -32.44
N SER A 196 5.44 49.21 -33.42
CA SER A 196 5.69 50.20 -34.49
C SER A 196 5.33 51.57 -33.96
N SER A 197 6.32 52.44 -33.77
CA SER A 197 6.15 53.86 -33.48
C SER A 197 5.92 54.64 -34.78
N SER A 198 4.72 55.17 -34.97
CA SER A 198 4.40 56.13 -36.03
C SER A 198 4.70 57.57 -35.58
N THR A 199 5.65 58.19 -36.22
CA THR A 199 6.01 59.61 -36.04
C THR A 199 5.07 60.46 -36.92
N THR A 200 4.23 61.31 -36.31
CA THR A 200 3.41 62.29 -37.01
C THR A 200 4.19 63.64 -37.06
N THR A 201 4.62 64.07 -38.25
CA THR A 201 5.19 65.40 -38.49
C THR A 201 4.05 66.35 -38.81
N THR A 202 3.87 67.43 -37.99
CA THR A 202 2.95 68.54 -38.29
C THR A 202 3.80 69.71 -38.86
N ILE A 203 3.47 70.12 -40.08
CA ILE A 203 4.00 71.37 -40.73
C ILE A 203 2.88 72.41 -40.62
N GLY A 204 3.19 73.61 -40.18
CA GLY A 204 2.34 74.78 -40.20
C GLY A 204 2.83 75.83 -39.25
#